data_b1eeee16728a51c68d92f6ef2de6ecde
#
_entry.id   b1eeee16728a51c68d92f6ef2de6ecde
#
_cell.length_a   1.000
_cell.length_b   1.000
_cell.length_c   1.000
_cell.angle_alpha   90.00
_cell.angle_beta   90.00
_cell.angle_gamma   90.00
#
_symmetry.space_group_name_H-M   'P 1'
#
loop_
_entity.id
_entity.type
_entity.pdbx_description
1 polymer ?
#
loop_
_entity_poly.entity_id
_entity_poly.type
_entity_poly.pdbx_seq_one_letter_code
_entity_poly.pdbx_strand_id
1 'polypeptide(L)'
;MQGETQQIQDALRDVIDFEIGLDVVSLGLIRDIETDDSNVKITMILTSPMCPMASFMMNQVHERASESTEKSVEVVMGKEMWHPDMMEAEARETLGI
;
A
#
# COMPACT_ATOMS: atom_id res chain seq x y z
N MET A 1 12.88 9.90 -9.97
CA MET A 1 12.17 11.15 -9.68
C MET A 1 10.98 10.84 -8.80
N GLN A 2 10.71 11.77 -7.90
CA GLN A 2 9.65 11.58 -6.93
C GLN A 2 8.25 11.55 -7.55
N GLY A 3 8.10 12.13 -8.74
CA GLY A 3 6.79 12.22 -9.38
C GLY A 3 6.10 10.90 -9.66
N GLU A 4 6.86 9.92 -10.14
CA GLU A 4 6.27 8.61 -10.44
C GLU A 4 5.91 7.84 -9.17
N THR A 5 6.80 7.84 -8.20
CA THR A 5 6.53 7.18 -6.91
C THR A 5 5.33 7.81 -6.22
N GLN A 6 5.25 9.14 -6.25
CA GLN A 6 4.14 9.87 -5.66
C GLN A 6 2.83 9.56 -6.40
N GLN A 7 2.88 9.47 -7.71
CA GLN A 7 1.71 9.16 -8.53
C GLN A 7 1.16 7.78 -8.19
N ILE A 8 2.05 6.80 -8.05
CA ILE A 8 1.67 5.45 -7.66
C ILE A 8 1.07 5.45 -6.26
N GLN A 9 1.72 6.13 -5.33
CA GLN A 9 1.24 6.22 -3.96
C GLN A 9 -0.15 6.85 -3.89
N ASP A 10 -0.38 7.91 -4.66
CA ASP A 10 -1.69 8.56 -4.71
C ASP A 10 -2.77 7.61 -5.24
N ALA A 11 -2.42 6.80 -6.25
CA ALA A 11 -3.35 5.82 -6.78
C ALA A 11 -3.71 4.76 -5.73
N LEU A 12 -2.77 4.40 -4.89
CA LEU A 12 -3.00 3.39 -3.85
C LEU A 12 -3.88 3.90 -2.71
N ARG A 13 -4.11 5.20 -2.62
CA ARG A 13 -5.05 5.74 -1.62
C ARG A 13 -6.50 5.36 -1.92
N ASP A 14 -6.78 4.78 -3.07
CA ASP A 14 -8.09 4.23 -3.40
C ASP A 14 -8.28 2.80 -2.87
N VAL A 15 -7.22 2.16 -2.38
CA VAL A 15 -7.31 0.81 -1.83
C VAL A 15 -7.59 0.90 -0.34
N ILE A 16 -8.77 0.43 0.06
CA ILE A 16 -9.26 0.57 1.43
C ILE A 16 -9.20 -0.77 2.15
N ASP A 17 -8.68 -0.76 3.39
CA ASP A 17 -8.75 -1.90 4.28
C ASP A 17 -10.14 -1.90 4.91
N PHE A 18 -10.97 -2.86 4.53
CA PHE A 18 -12.37 -2.89 4.94
C PHE A 18 -12.56 -3.11 6.45
N GLU A 19 -11.59 -3.71 7.12
CA GLU A 19 -11.68 -3.94 8.55
C GLU A 19 -11.51 -2.66 9.34
N ILE A 20 -10.69 -1.73 8.83
CA ILE A 20 -10.34 -0.51 9.54
C ILE A 20 -11.02 0.71 8.93
N GLY A 21 -11.29 0.67 7.61
CA GLY A 21 -11.95 1.77 6.92
C GLY A 21 -11.02 2.87 6.46
N LEU A 22 -9.71 2.63 6.45
CA LEU A 22 -8.70 3.57 5.98
C LEU A 22 -7.93 2.96 4.81
N ASP A 23 -7.35 3.81 3.98
CA ASP A 23 -6.57 3.36 2.84
C ASP A 23 -5.22 2.78 3.28
N VAL A 24 -4.66 1.94 2.41
CA VAL A 24 -3.42 1.21 2.72
C VAL A 24 -2.21 2.14 2.92
N VAL A 25 -2.20 3.29 2.25
CA VAL A 25 -1.11 4.25 2.41
C VAL A 25 -1.16 4.91 3.79
N SER A 26 -2.35 5.37 4.19
CA SER A 26 -2.54 6.01 5.50
C SER A 26 -2.24 5.05 6.64
N LEU A 27 -2.54 3.77 6.47
CA LEU A 27 -2.28 2.75 7.49
C LEU A 27 -0.80 2.35 7.57
N GLY A 28 0.02 2.78 6.60
CA GLY A 28 1.43 2.39 6.59
C GLY A 28 1.65 0.98 6.08
N LEU A 29 0.72 0.44 5.30
CA LEU A 29 0.84 -0.91 4.75
C LEU A 29 1.74 -0.96 3.52
N ILE A 30 1.94 0.17 2.84
CA ILE A 30 2.86 0.24 1.71
C ILE A 30 4.22 0.64 2.26
N ARG A 31 5.14 -0.32 2.32
CA ARG A 31 6.42 -0.12 2.98
C ARG A 31 7.51 0.40 2.05
N ASP A 32 7.41 0.08 0.76
CA ASP A 32 8.40 0.53 -0.20
C ASP A 32 7.82 0.51 -1.60
N ILE A 33 8.25 1.45 -2.44
CA ILE A 33 7.93 1.48 -3.86
C ILE A 33 9.25 1.71 -4.59
N GLU A 34 9.73 0.69 -5.28
CA GLU A 34 10.94 0.76 -6.07
C GLU A 34 10.59 0.83 -7.54
N THR A 35 11.19 1.75 -8.27
CA THR A 35 10.95 1.89 -9.70
C THR A 35 12.27 1.84 -10.46
N ASP A 36 12.23 1.23 -11.65
CA ASP A 36 13.34 1.28 -12.61
C ASP A 36 12.77 1.63 -13.99
N ASP A 37 13.54 1.41 -15.05
CA ASP A 37 13.10 1.82 -16.39
C ASP A 37 11.85 1.09 -16.88
N SER A 38 11.63 -0.13 -16.44
CA SER A 38 10.55 -0.97 -16.97
C SER A 38 9.65 -1.58 -15.90
N ASN A 39 10.03 -1.49 -14.63
CA ASN A 39 9.35 -2.23 -13.58
C ASN A 39 9.10 -1.38 -12.35
N VAL A 40 8.03 -1.72 -11.64
CA VAL A 40 7.71 -1.16 -10.33
C VAL A 40 7.53 -2.34 -9.37
N LYS A 41 8.20 -2.27 -8.22
CA LYS A 41 8.05 -3.28 -7.17
C LYS A 41 7.50 -2.60 -5.93
N ILE A 42 6.36 -3.08 -5.46
CA ILE A 42 5.69 -2.55 -4.28
C ILE A 42 5.78 -3.59 -3.17
N THR A 43 6.36 -3.20 -2.04
CA THR A 43 6.39 -4.06 -0.85
C THR A 43 5.29 -3.60 0.08
N MET A 44 4.40 -4.51 0.44
CA MET A 44 3.31 -4.19 1.35
C MET A 44 3.22 -5.21 2.47
N ILE A 45 2.57 -4.81 3.57
CA ILE A 45 2.25 -5.71 4.67
C ILE A 45 0.76 -5.57 4.99
N LEU A 46 0.27 -6.41 5.88
CA LEU A 46 -1.13 -6.40 6.31
C LEU A 46 -1.21 -6.06 7.78
N THR A 47 -2.37 -5.55 8.21
CA THR A 47 -2.61 -5.25 9.63
C THR A 47 -2.67 -6.51 10.47
N SER A 48 -2.95 -7.65 9.84
CA SER A 48 -2.97 -8.94 10.51
C SER A 48 -2.38 -10.00 9.59
N PRO A 49 -1.45 -10.85 10.07
CA PRO A 49 -0.88 -11.91 9.26
C PRO A 49 -1.90 -12.98 8.88
N MET A 50 -3.03 -13.01 9.56
CA MET A 50 -4.11 -13.99 9.32
C MET A 50 -5.25 -13.38 8.50
N CYS A 51 -5.01 -12.25 7.83
CA CYS A 51 -6.06 -11.57 7.07
C CYS A 51 -6.55 -12.45 5.92
N PRO A 52 -7.84 -12.86 5.91
CA PRO A 52 -8.36 -13.68 4.80
C PRO A 52 -8.50 -12.91 3.50
N MET A 53 -8.39 -11.59 3.56
CA MET A 53 -8.50 -10.72 2.39
C MET A 53 -7.14 -10.38 1.78
N ALA A 54 -6.07 -11.07 2.18
CA ALA A 54 -4.72 -10.77 1.72
C ALA A 54 -4.61 -10.74 0.21
N SER A 55 -5.09 -11.80 -0.46
CA SER A 55 -5.02 -11.88 -1.93
C SER A 55 -5.83 -10.78 -2.59
N PHE A 56 -7.00 -10.49 -2.04
CA PHE A 56 -7.85 -9.42 -2.55
C PHE A 56 -7.16 -8.07 -2.46
N MET A 57 -6.57 -7.76 -1.31
CA MET A 57 -5.88 -6.49 -1.11
C MET A 57 -4.65 -6.37 -2.02
N MET A 58 -3.87 -7.44 -2.16
CA MET A 58 -2.72 -7.43 -3.06
C MET A 58 -3.14 -7.20 -4.50
N ASN A 59 -4.24 -7.82 -4.92
CA ASN A 59 -4.78 -7.60 -6.27
C ASN A 59 -5.25 -6.16 -6.46
N GLN A 60 -5.89 -5.57 -5.47
CA GLN A 60 -6.31 -4.18 -5.54
C GLN A 60 -5.12 -3.23 -5.66
N VAL A 61 -4.08 -3.45 -4.87
CA VAL A 61 -2.86 -2.67 -4.96
C VAL A 61 -2.23 -2.80 -6.35
N HIS A 62 -2.16 -4.02 -6.85
CA HIS A 62 -1.60 -4.28 -8.18
C HIS A 62 -2.40 -3.56 -9.27
N GLU A 63 -3.72 -3.65 -9.24
CA GLU A 63 -4.57 -3.00 -10.23
C GLU A 63 -4.44 -1.48 -10.21
N ARG A 64 -4.50 -0.89 -9.03
CA ARG A 64 -4.42 0.57 -8.92
C ARG A 64 -3.06 1.08 -9.34
N ALA A 65 -1.99 0.40 -8.93
CA ALA A 65 -0.65 0.78 -9.34
C ALA A 65 -0.47 0.64 -10.85
N SER A 66 -0.99 -0.45 -11.43
CA SER A 66 -0.89 -0.68 -12.87
C SER A 66 -1.60 0.38 -13.69
N GLU A 67 -2.70 0.91 -13.17
CA GLU A 67 -3.43 1.99 -13.83
C GLU A 67 -2.68 3.32 -13.80
N SER A 68 -1.77 3.49 -12.84
CA SER A 68 -1.05 4.73 -12.64
C SER A 68 0.28 4.79 -13.38
N THR A 69 0.72 3.69 -13.98
CA THR A 69 1.99 3.61 -14.68
C THR A 69 1.89 2.63 -15.86
N GLU A 70 2.72 2.84 -16.87
CA GLU A 70 2.82 1.92 -18.01
C GLU A 70 3.79 0.79 -17.75
N LYS A 71 4.53 0.86 -16.66
CA LYS A 71 5.52 -0.17 -16.30
C LYS A 71 4.85 -1.41 -15.75
N SER A 72 5.59 -2.52 -15.76
CA SER A 72 5.14 -3.75 -15.11
C SER A 72 5.17 -3.58 -13.60
N VAL A 73 4.10 -3.98 -12.92
CA VAL A 73 3.99 -3.83 -11.48
C VAL A 73 4.04 -5.21 -10.82
N GLU A 74 4.89 -5.32 -9.80
CA GLU A 74 4.97 -6.49 -8.95
C GLU A 74 4.65 -6.06 -7.52
N VAL A 75 3.78 -6.81 -6.85
CA VAL A 75 3.44 -6.58 -5.44
C VAL A 75 3.95 -7.76 -4.65
N VAL A 76 4.78 -7.49 -3.65
CA VAL A 76 5.34 -8.53 -2.79
C VAL A 76 4.98 -8.26 -1.35
N MET A 77 4.87 -9.35 -0.56
CA MET A 77 4.58 -9.25 0.86
C MET A 77 5.88 -9.03 1.62
N GLY A 78 5.91 -7.96 2.42
CA GLY A 78 7.04 -7.67 3.29
C GLY A 78 7.05 -8.57 4.51
N LYS A 79 8.15 -8.53 5.25
CA LYS A 79 8.35 -9.36 6.44
C LYS A 79 8.04 -8.63 7.74
N GLU A 80 7.86 -7.32 7.67
CA GLU A 80 7.57 -6.52 8.87
C GLU A 80 6.19 -6.86 9.42
N MET A 81 6.05 -6.75 10.73
CA MET A 81 4.73 -6.83 11.36
C MET A 81 4.19 -5.42 11.50
N TRP A 82 2.92 -5.23 11.14
CA TRP A 82 2.30 -3.92 11.21
C TRP A 82 2.20 -3.45 12.67
N HIS A 83 2.42 -2.17 12.84
CA HIS A 83 2.28 -1.49 14.14
C HIS A 83 1.64 -0.13 13.92
N PRO A 84 0.79 0.35 14.84
CA PRO A 84 0.15 1.67 14.68
C PRO A 84 1.09 2.83 14.44
N ASP A 85 2.34 2.74 14.90
CA ASP A 85 3.34 3.79 14.67
C ASP A 85 3.68 3.96 13.19
N MET A 86 3.35 2.98 12.35
CA MET A 86 3.57 3.04 10.92
C MET A 86 2.54 3.90 10.20
N MET A 87 1.43 4.23 10.86
CA MET A 87 0.35 5.02 10.29
C MET A 87 0.75 6.48 10.13
N GLU A 88 0.18 7.14 9.13
CA GLU A 88 0.31 8.58 9.00
C GLU A 88 -0.40 9.25 10.18
N ALA A 89 0.10 10.43 10.56
CA ALA A 89 -0.41 11.14 11.73
C ALA A 89 -1.92 11.39 11.67
N GLU A 90 -2.42 11.79 10.50
CA GLU A 90 -3.85 12.04 10.33
C GLU A 90 -4.69 10.79 10.54
N ALA A 91 -4.19 9.66 10.07
CA ALA A 91 -4.89 8.39 10.24
C ALA A 91 -4.94 7.97 11.71
N ARG A 92 -3.84 8.18 12.43
CA ARG A 92 -3.79 7.88 13.86
C ARG A 92 -4.79 8.73 14.63
N GLU A 93 -4.90 10.01 14.28
CA GLU A 93 -5.86 10.91 14.91
C GLU A 93 -7.30 10.44 14.65
N THR A 94 -7.58 10.00 13.42
CA THR A 94 -8.91 9.52 13.05
C THR A 94 -9.32 8.31 13.90
N LEU A 95 -8.38 7.41 14.17
CA LEU A 95 -8.65 6.22 14.98
C LEU A 95 -8.49 6.47 16.48
N GLY A 96 -7.95 7.59 16.89
CA GLY A 96 -7.78 7.91 18.30
C GLY A 96 -6.62 7.18 18.98
N ILE A 97 -5.59 6.85 18.23
CA ILE A 97 -4.44 6.11 18.78
C ILE A 97 -3.12 6.83 18.59
#